data_356415949780fd37b870f0723df733ed
#
_entry.id   356415949780fd37b870f0723df733ed
#
_cell.length_a   1.000
_cell.length_b   1.000
_cell.length_c   1.000
_cell.angle_alpha   90.00
_cell.angle_beta   90.00
_cell.angle_gamma   90.00
#
_symmetry.space_group_name_H-M   'P 1'
#
loop_
_entity.id
_entity.type
_entity.pdbx_description
1 polymer ?
#
loop_
_entity_poly.entity_id
_entity_poly.type
_entity_poly.pdbx_seq_one_letter_code
_entity_poly.pdbx_strand_id
1 'polypeptide(L)'
;MDRPNQLIHPSAIVDGANTRVGADTRIWHFVHVMAGAYIGDRCTIGQGCYVGGKVRIGHGCRIQNNVSLYDGVTLEDDVFLGPSCVFTNVKHPRAHVQRKDQFARTLVCKGATVGANATIVCGVTIGEYAMIGAGTVVTADVPPHALVIGNPGRRAGWVCTCGETLPDVHDASPHDGILCTHCGDRYAELDGMLERFGSRTES
;
A
#
# COMPACT_ATOMS: atom_id res chain seq x y z
N MET A 1 25.03 -3.17 -21.65
CA MET A 1 24.64 -3.37 -20.23
C MET A 1 23.31 -4.08 -20.26
N ASP A 2 23.35 -5.39 -20.00
CA ASP A 2 22.11 -6.19 -19.92
C ASP A 2 21.23 -5.64 -18.80
N ARG A 3 20.03 -5.20 -19.17
CA ARG A 3 19.03 -4.82 -18.17
C ARG A 3 18.55 -6.11 -17.50
N PRO A 4 18.65 -6.24 -16.19
CA PRO A 4 18.19 -7.45 -15.52
C PRO A 4 16.70 -7.62 -15.80
N ASN A 5 16.33 -8.73 -16.35
CA ASN A 5 15.02 -9.37 -16.62
C ASN A 5 13.76 -8.50 -16.32
N GLN A 6 13.74 -7.25 -16.80
CA GLN A 6 12.59 -6.34 -16.70
C GLN A 6 11.63 -6.62 -17.87
N LEU A 7 10.34 -6.73 -17.57
CA LEU A 7 9.30 -6.79 -18.59
C LEU A 7 8.55 -5.45 -18.66
N ILE A 8 8.98 -4.58 -19.54
CA ILE A 8 8.27 -3.31 -19.84
C ILE A 8 7.49 -3.49 -21.13
N HIS A 9 6.16 -3.43 -21.07
CA HIS A 9 5.33 -3.56 -22.25
C HIS A 9 5.59 -2.43 -23.25
N PRO A 10 5.65 -2.68 -24.57
CA PRO A 10 5.98 -1.65 -25.57
C PRO A 10 5.05 -0.42 -25.58
N SER A 11 3.81 -0.56 -25.08
CA SER A 11 2.88 0.59 -24.95
C SER A 11 3.05 1.37 -23.64
N ALA A 12 3.92 0.94 -22.74
CA ALA A 12 4.23 1.70 -21.53
C ALA A 12 5.24 2.81 -21.85
N ILE A 13 5.07 3.95 -21.20
CA ILE A 13 5.97 5.09 -21.29
C ILE A 13 6.73 5.20 -19.97
N VAL A 14 8.05 5.10 -20.02
CA VAL A 14 8.93 5.29 -18.85
C VAL A 14 9.86 6.45 -19.18
N ASP A 15 9.58 7.61 -18.59
CA ASP A 15 10.28 8.86 -18.91
C ASP A 15 11.62 8.97 -18.19
N GLY A 16 12.63 9.45 -18.95
CA GLY A 16 13.81 10.12 -18.46
C GLY A 16 14.91 9.25 -17.86
N ALA A 17 16.12 9.82 -17.90
CA ALA A 17 17.36 9.17 -17.48
C ALA A 17 17.47 8.91 -15.96
N ASN A 18 16.70 9.62 -15.15
CA ASN A 18 16.74 9.54 -13.68
C ASN A 18 15.67 8.60 -13.09
N THR A 19 14.88 7.94 -13.92
CA THR A 19 13.89 6.96 -13.49
C THR A 19 14.60 5.62 -13.23
N ARG A 20 14.33 5.03 -12.08
CA ARG A 20 14.86 3.71 -11.72
C ARG A 20 13.74 2.70 -11.67
N VAL A 21 13.92 1.60 -12.40
CA VAL A 21 13.07 0.42 -12.37
C VAL A 21 13.95 -0.76 -11.99
N GLY A 22 13.62 -1.42 -10.90
CA GLY A 22 14.37 -2.52 -10.33
C GLY A 22 14.31 -3.81 -11.16
N ALA A 23 15.13 -4.79 -10.78
CA ALA A 23 15.20 -6.10 -11.42
C ALA A 23 13.87 -6.86 -11.26
N ASP A 24 13.54 -7.70 -12.23
CA ASP A 24 12.34 -8.56 -12.26
C ASP A 24 11.00 -7.81 -12.12
N THR A 25 11.02 -6.48 -12.30
CA THR A 25 9.82 -5.65 -12.27
C THR A 25 9.10 -5.71 -13.60
N ARG A 26 7.76 -5.83 -13.55
CA ARG A 26 6.87 -5.93 -14.70
C ARG A 26 6.02 -4.69 -14.80
N ILE A 27 6.05 -4.03 -15.96
CA ILE A 27 5.24 -2.84 -16.27
C ILE A 27 4.32 -3.18 -17.44
N TRP A 28 3.01 -3.15 -17.21
CA TRP A 28 2.02 -3.57 -18.16
C TRP A 28 1.59 -2.46 -19.14
N HIS A 29 0.57 -2.72 -19.93
CA HIS A 29 0.07 -1.86 -21.01
C HIS A 29 -0.31 -0.47 -20.52
N PHE A 30 0.03 0.55 -21.29
CA PHE A 30 -0.40 1.95 -21.08
C PHE A 30 -0.05 2.54 -19.72
N VAL A 31 0.95 2.01 -19.05
CA VAL A 31 1.50 2.60 -17.83
C VAL A 31 2.33 3.81 -18.21
N HIS A 32 2.21 4.90 -17.44
CA HIS A 32 3.07 6.06 -17.57
C HIS A 32 3.86 6.28 -16.27
N VAL A 33 5.18 6.16 -16.35
CA VAL A 33 6.12 6.43 -15.26
C VAL A 33 6.88 7.70 -15.59
N MET A 34 6.69 8.74 -14.77
CA MET A 34 7.33 10.04 -14.94
C MET A 34 8.81 10.01 -14.56
N ALA A 35 9.58 10.92 -15.19
CA ALA A 35 11.00 11.10 -14.91
C ALA A 35 11.26 11.33 -13.42
N GLY A 36 12.24 10.60 -12.86
CA GLY A 36 12.66 10.70 -11.45
C GLY A 36 11.95 9.75 -10.49
N ALA A 37 10.95 8.99 -10.94
CA ALA A 37 10.33 7.94 -10.13
C ALA A 37 11.33 6.84 -9.75
N TYR A 38 11.10 6.21 -8.60
CA TYR A 38 11.83 5.03 -8.16
C TYR A 38 10.88 3.86 -7.97
N ILE A 39 11.15 2.74 -8.62
CA ILE A 39 10.43 1.47 -8.50
C ILE A 39 11.46 0.40 -8.15
N GLY A 40 11.26 -0.28 -7.03
CA GLY A 40 12.11 -1.36 -6.54
C GLY A 40 12.04 -2.62 -7.40
N ASP A 41 12.69 -3.69 -6.91
CA ASP A 41 12.76 -4.97 -7.60
C ASP A 41 11.47 -5.78 -7.43
N ARG A 42 11.20 -6.72 -8.32
CA ARG A 42 10.10 -7.70 -8.26
C ARG A 42 8.70 -7.08 -8.14
N CYS A 43 8.55 -5.83 -8.59
CA CYS A 43 7.26 -5.14 -8.60
C CYS A 43 6.41 -5.56 -9.81
N THR A 44 5.11 -5.37 -9.67
CA THR A 44 4.17 -5.48 -10.80
C THR A 44 3.33 -4.20 -10.85
N ILE A 45 3.38 -3.49 -11.98
CA ILE A 45 2.59 -2.29 -12.23
C ILE A 45 1.54 -2.64 -13.29
N GLY A 46 0.28 -2.67 -12.87
CA GLY A 46 -0.87 -3.04 -13.70
C GLY A 46 -1.17 -2.04 -14.81
N GLN A 47 -2.02 -2.46 -15.72
CA GLN A 47 -2.41 -1.68 -16.89
C GLN A 47 -2.99 -0.31 -16.50
N GLY A 48 -2.63 0.73 -17.26
CA GLY A 48 -3.21 2.07 -17.13
C GLY A 48 -2.82 2.82 -15.86
N CYS A 49 -1.78 2.36 -15.14
CA CYS A 49 -1.28 3.06 -13.96
C CYS A 49 -0.47 4.31 -14.34
N TYR A 50 -0.50 5.29 -13.43
CA TYR A 50 0.35 6.47 -13.50
C TYR A 50 1.25 6.54 -12.26
N VAL A 51 2.54 6.81 -12.47
CA VAL A 51 3.55 6.95 -11.40
C VAL A 51 4.26 8.28 -11.53
N GLY A 52 4.01 9.21 -10.61
CA GLY A 52 4.60 10.54 -10.57
C GLY A 52 6.10 10.53 -10.30
N GLY A 53 6.81 11.59 -10.70
CA GLY A 53 8.27 11.63 -10.69
C GLY A 53 8.93 11.63 -9.30
N LYS A 54 8.17 11.99 -8.26
CA LYS A 54 8.67 11.94 -6.87
C LYS A 54 8.14 10.74 -6.08
N VAL A 55 7.44 9.84 -6.75
CA VAL A 55 6.94 8.60 -6.13
C VAL A 55 8.10 7.64 -5.86
N ARG A 56 8.02 6.97 -4.73
CA ARG A 56 8.94 5.90 -4.33
C ARG A 56 8.15 4.64 -4.07
N ILE A 57 8.50 3.56 -4.74
CA ILE A 57 7.89 2.23 -4.60
C ILE A 57 8.99 1.27 -4.17
N GLY A 58 8.82 0.62 -3.03
CA GLY A 58 9.72 -0.39 -2.49
C GLY A 58 9.75 -1.66 -3.34
N HIS A 59 10.30 -2.72 -2.79
CA HIS A 59 10.44 -4.00 -3.46
C HIS A 59 9.17 -4.85 -3.33
N GLY A 60 8.91 -5.77 -4.26
CA GLY A 60 7.82 -6.75 -4.16
C GLY A 60 6.41 -6.19 -4.28
N CYS A 61 6.24 -4.90 -4.54
CA CYS A 61 4.93 -4.25 -4.60
C CYS A 61 4.08 -4.75 -5.77
N ARG A 62 2.78 -4.88 -5.54
CA ARG A 62 1.79 -5.25 -6.55
C ARG A 62 0.75 -4.15 -6.68
N ILE A 63 0.86 -3.37 -7.72
CA ILE A 63 -0.07 -2.28 -8.05
C ILE A 63 -0.98 -2.78 -9.16
N GLN A 64 -2.27 -2.89 -8.86
CA GLN A 64 -3.26 -3.38 -9.80
C GLN A 64 -3.63 -2.29 -10.84
N ASN A 65 -4.51 -2.64 -11.78
CA ASN A 65 -4.85 -1.76 -12.91
C ASN A 65 -5.46 -0.43 -12.47
N ASN A 66 -5.21 0.61 -13.26
CA ASN A 66 -5.84 1.93 -13.15
C ASN A 66 -5.58 2.65 -11.81
N VAL A 67 -4.40 2.47 -11.23
CA VAL A 67 -3.97 3.20 -10.03
C VAL A 67 -3.09 4.37 -10.43
N SER A 68 -3.41 5.58 -9.91
CA SER A 68 -2.58 6.77 -10.08
C SER A 68 -1.88 7.12 -8.77
N LEU A 69 -0.55 7.06 -8.79
CA LEU A 69 0.31 7.48 -7.70
C LEU A 69 0.89 8.85 -8.03
N TYR A 70 0.43 9.87 -7.33
CA TYR A 70 0.91 11.24 -7.50
C TYR A 70 2.11 11.55 -6.62
N ASP A 71 2.82 12.63 -6.94
CA ASP A 71 3.93 13.12 -6.13
C ASP A 71 3.52 13.26 -4.66
N GLY A 72 4.37 12.76 -3.76
CA GLY A 72 4.13 12.71 -2.32
C GLY A 72 3.73 11.33 -1.79
N VAL A 73 3.43 10.37 -2.67
CA VAL A 73 3.16 8.98 -2.27
C VAL A 73 4.46 8.18 -2.17
N THR A 74 4.61 7.46 -1.08
CA THR A 74 5.66 6.46 -0.86
C THR A 74 5.01 5.13 -0.47
N LEU A 75 5.41 4.07 -1.16
CA LEU A 75 5.08 2.69 -0.81
C LEU A 75 6.34 2.01 -0.33
N GLU A 76 6.30 1.41 0.85
CA GLU A 76 7.37 0.51 1.31
C GLU A 76 7.29 -0.85 0.61
N ASP A 77 8.04 -1.85 1.10
CA ASP A 77 8.11 -3.16 0.47
C ASP A 77 6.80 -3.95 0.61
N ASP A 78 6.54 -4.84 -0.34
CA ASP A 78 5.44 -5.82 -0.31
C ASP A 78 4.03 -5.21 -0.21
N VAL A 79 3.85 -3.95 -0.60
CA VAL A 79 2.54 -3.28 -0.61
C VAL A 79 1.68 -3.82 -1.75
N PHE A 80 0.40 -4.09 -1.43
CA PHE A 80 -0.61 -4.41 -2.43
C PHE A 80 -1.60 -3.26 -2.59
N LEU A 81 -1.78 -2.80 -3.83
CA LEU A 81 -2.80 -1.82 -4.21
C LEU A 81 -3.83 -2.46 -5.13
N GLY A 82 -5.07 -2.54 -4.67
CA GLY A 82 -6.21 -3.06 -5.43
C GLY A 82 -6.56 -2.19 -6.63
N PRO A 83 -7.26 -2.74 -7.64
CA PRO A 83 -7.59 -2.03 -8.86
C PRO A 83 -8.42 -0.77 -8.58
N SER A 84 -8.09 0.29 -9.30
CA SER A 84 -8.79 1.57 -9.23
C SER A 84 -8.83 2.22 -7.84
N CYS A 85 -7.95 1.85 -6.91
CA CYS A 85 -7.81 2.61 -5.68
C CYS A 85 -7.24 4.00 -6.00
N VAL A 86 -7.66 5.01 -5.23
CA VAL A 86 -7.39 6.42 -5.52
C VAL A 86 -6.54 7.04 -4.41
N PHE A 87 -5.46 7.71 -4.80
CA PHE A 87 -4.68 8.56 -3.91
C PHE A 87 -4.91 10.02 -4.28
N THR A 88 -5.19 10.88 -3.30
CA THR A 88 -5.17 12.34 -3.51
C THR A 88 -3.80 12.90 -3.15
N ASN A 89 -3.50 14.15 -3.51
CA ASN A 89 -2.22 14.79 -3.18
C ASN A 89 -2.35 16.20 -2.59
N VAL A 90 -3.55 16.80 -2.71
CA VAL A 90 -3.85 18.14 -2.18
C VAL A 90 -5.11 18.06 -1.33
N LYS A 91 -5.05 18.58 -0.07
CA LYS A 91 -6.20 18.54 0.85
C LYS A 91 -7.35 19.46 0.43
N HIS A 92 -7.05 20.62 -0.15
CA HIS A 92 -8.03 21.65 -0.47
C HIS A 92 -7.86 22.13 -1.92
N PRO A 93 -8.15 21.27 -2.94
CA PRO A 93 -7.95 21.63 -4.34
C PRO A 93 -8.94 22.70 -4.79
N ARG A 94 -8.46 23.66 -5.59
CA ARG A 94 -9.25 24.65 -6.34
C ARG A 94 -8.58 24.91 -7.67
N ALA A 95 -9.33 24.88 -8.75
CA ALA A 95 -8.78 25.03 -10.09
C ALA A 95 -8.08 26.38 -10.31
N HIS A 96 -8.58 27.44 -9.71
CA HIS A 96 -8.05 28.81 -9.82
C HIS A 96 -6.97 29.14 -8.79
N VAL A 97 -6.59 28.21 -7.90
CA VAL A 97 -5.55 28.41 -6.87
C VAL A 97 -4.41 27.42 -7.09
N GLN A 98 -3.22 27.94 -7.37
CA GLN A 98 -2.01 27.11 -7.52
C GLN A 98 -1.60 26.52 -6.17
N ARG A 99 -1.49 25.17 -6.08
CA ARG A 99 -1.10 24.45 -4.88
C ARG A 99 -0.09 23.32 -5.15
N LYS A 100 0.71 23.47 -6.22
CA LYS A 100 1.69 22.47 -6.64
C LYS A 100 2.83 22.25 -5.63
N ASP A 101 3.04 23.20 -4.74
CA ASP A 101 3.99 23.19 -3.63
C ASP A 101 3.42 22.61 -2.31
N GLN A 102 2.11 22.31 -2.28
CA GLN A 102 1.37 21.86 -1.09
C GLN A 102 0.96 20.39 -1.14
N PHE A 103 1.70 19.56 -1.86
CA PHE A 103 1.44 18.12 -1.91
C PHE A 103 1.70 17.50 -0.54
N ALA A 104 0.66 16.92 0.05
CA ALA A 104 0.77 16.22 1.31
C ALA A 104 1.35 14.81 1.08
N ARG A 105 2.27 14.41 1.95
CA ARG A 105 2.90 13.10 1.87
C ARG A 105 1.96 12.01 2.37
N THR A 106 1.89 10.90 1.65
CA THR A 106 1.17 9.70 2.05
C THR A 106 2.15 8.54 2.09
N LEU A 107 2.22 7.85 3.21
CA LEU A 107 3.06 6.68 3.39
C LEU A 107 2.19 5.43 3.50
N VAL A 108 2.51 4.42 2.71
CA VAL A 108 1.94 3.07 2.84
C VAL A 108 3.07 2.16 3.28
N CYS A 109 2.99 1.69 4.52
CA CYS A 109 4.05 0.89 5.14
C CYS A 109 4.05 -0.55 4.62
N LYS A 110 5.13 -1.25 4.96
CA LYS A 110 5.43 -2.61 4.50
C LYS A 110 4.26 -3.57 4.66
N GLY A 111 3.99 -4.35 3.63
CA GLY A 111 2.99 -5.41 3.64
C GLY A 111 1.54 -4.92 3.70
N ALA A 112 1.28 -3.60 3.72
CA ALA A 112 -0.08 -3.08 3.77
C ALA A 112 -0.84 -3.36 2.48
N THR A 113 -2.16 -3.57 2.62
CA THR A 113 -3.08 -3.83 1.51
C THR A 113 -4.11 -2.72 1.42
N VAL A 114 -4.28 -2.17 0.22
CA VAL A 114 -5.37 -1.22 -0.11
C VAL A 114 -6.35 -1.92 -1.05
N GLY A 115 -7.59 -2.05 -0.64
CA GLY A 115 -8.64 -2.71 -1.41
C GLY A 115 -9.06 -1.94 -2.66
N ALA A 116 -9.73 -2.64 -3.58
CA ALA A 116 -10.25 -2.06 -4.82
C ALA A 116 -11.15 -0.84 -4.56
N ASN A 117 -11.03 0.20 -5.39
CA ASN A 117 -11.82 1.43 -5.29
C ASN A 117 -11.72 2.17 -3.94
N ALA A 118 -10.80 1.82 -3.05
CA ALA A 118 -10.56 2.60 -1.84
C ALA A 118 -9.99 3.98 -2.19
N THR A 119 -10.35 4.98 -1.40
CA THR A 119 -9.84 6.35 -1.55
C THR A 119 -8.96 6.72 -0.36
N ILE A 120 -7.72 7.06 -0.62
CA ILE A 120 -6.74 7.50 0.38
C ILE A 120 -6.60 9.02 0.29
N VAL A 121 -7.13 9.71 1.29
CA VAL A 121 -6.95 11.15 1.43
C VAL A 121 -5.50 11.42 1.82
N CYS A 122 -4.86 12.35 1.12
CA CYS A 122 -3.44 12.62 1.31
C CYS A 122 -3.08 13.12 2.71
N GLY A 123 -1.86 12.84 3.12
CA GLY A 123 -1.33 13.26 4.43
C GLY A 123 -1.58 12.26 5.54
N VAL A 124 -1.78 10.97 5.18
CA VAL A 124 -1.96 9.88 6.13
C VAL A 124 -0.87 8.84 6.00
N THR A 125 -0.64 8.10 7.08
CA THR A 125 0.18 6.88 7.11
C THR A 125 -0.73 5.67 7.23
N ILE A 126 -0.54 4.68 6.36
CA ILE A 126 -1.14 3.34 6.49
C ILE A 126 -0.07 2.43 7.06
N GLY A 127 -0.30 1.95 8.29
CA GLY A 127 0.67 1.16 9.07
C GLY A 127 0.98 -0.20 8.45
N GLU A 128 2.04 -0.82 8.95
CA GLU A 128 2.53 -2.11 8.45
C GLU A 128 1.43 -3.18 8.52
N TYR A 129 1.30 -3.96 7.46
CA TYR A 129 0.32 -5.04 7.34
C TYR A 129 -1.14 -4.63 7.56
N ALA A 130 -1.46 -3.33 7.59
CA ALA A 130 -2.84 -2.87 7.66
C ALA A 130 -3.61 -3.25 6.40
N MET A 131 -4.89 -3.49 6.54
CA MET A 131 -5.79 -3.82 5.44
C MET A 131 -6.90 -2.79 5.32
N ILE A 132 -6.94 -2.11 4.20
CA ILE A 132 -8.02 -1.20 3.83
C ILE A 132 -9.01 -1.96 2.97
N GLY A 133 -10.24 -2.10 3.42
CA GLY A 133 -11.31 -2.78 2.69
C GLY A 133 -11.66 -2.07 1.38
N ALA A 134 -12.22 -2.81 0.43
CA ALA A 134 -12.66 -2.25 -0.85
C ALA A 134 -13.68 -1.11 -0.64
N GLY A 135 -13.57 -0.04 -1.43
CA GLY A 135 -14.45 1.13 -1.37
C GLY A 135 -14.31 2.01 -0.12
N THR A 136 -13.35 1.73 0.75
CA THR A 136 -13.13 2.51 1.98
C THR A 136 -12.55 3.89 1.68
N VAL A 137 -12.97 4.91 2.45
CA VAL A 137 -12.39 6.26 2.40
C VAL A 137 -11.53 6.50 3.64
N VAL A 138 -10.20 6.46 3.48
CA VAL A 138 -9.24 6.68 4.56
C VAL A 138 -8.96 8.18 4.70
N THR A 139 -9.25 8.74 5.87
CA THR A 139 -9.13 10.18 6.17
C THR A 139 -8.17 10.49 7.33
N ALA A 140 -7.64 9.47 8.01
CA ALA A 140 -6.71 9.56 9.13
C ALA A 140 -5.70 8.41 9.06
N ASP A 141 -4.66 8.50 9.89
CA ASP A 141 -3.66 7.44 10.02
C ASP A 141 -4.30 6.11 10.42
N VAL A 142 -3.75 5.04 9.89
CA VAL A 142 -4.20 3.67 10.12
C VAL A 142 -3.13 2.93 10.91
N PRO A 143 -3.45 2.37 12.07
CA PRO A 143 -2.50 1.59 12.86
C PRO A 143 -2.00 0.34 12.10
N PRO A 144 -0.80 -0.18 12.43
CA PRO A 144 -0.34 -1.46 11.94
C PRO A 144 -1.37 -2.56 12.20
N HIS A 145 -1.50 -3.50 11.28
CA HIS A 145 -2.45 -4.62 11.36
C HIS A 145 -3.94 -4.26 11.45
N ALA A 146 -4.33 -2.98 11.37
CA ALA A 146 -5.74 -2.62 11.46
C ALA A 146 -6.50 -2.99 10.19
N LEU A 147 -7.66 -3.61 10.35
CA LEU A 147 -8.68 -3.73 9.32
C LEU A 147 -9.55 -2.48 9.35
N VAL A 148 -9.53 -1.68 8.28
CA VAL A 148 -10.30 -0.45 8.15
C VAL A 148 -11.31 -0.56 7.02
N ILE A 149 -12.60 -0.28 7.29
CA ILE A 149 -13.68 -0.34 6.32
C ILE A 149 -14.61 0.88 6.42
N GLY A 150 -15.33 1.15 5.35
CA GLY A 150 -16.41 2.13 5.32
C GLY A 150 -16.03 3.53 4.84
N ASN A 151 -17.01 4.43 4.85
CA ASN A 151 -16.86 5.86 4.50
C ASN A 151 -17.58 6.73 5.55
N PRO A 152 -16.82 7.49 6.37
CA PRO A 152 -15.36 7.46 6.50
C PRO A 152 -14.87 6.12 7.08
N GLY A 153 -13.66 5.72 6.72
CA GLY A 153 -13.02 4.49 7.21
C GLY A 153 -12.92 4.43 8.73
N ARG A 154 -13.26 3.29 9.31
CA ARG A 154 -13.14 3.01 10.74
C ARG A 154 -12.52 1.65 10.95
N ARG A 155 -11.73 1.50 12.01
CA ARG A 155 -11.19 0.18 12.40
C ARG A 155 -12.35 -0.75 12.75
N ALA A 156 -12.42 -1.87 12.05
CA ALA A 156 -13.41 -2.94 12.24
C ALA A 156 -12.81 -4.18 12.90
N GLY A 157 -11.49 -4.25 13.04
CA GLY A 157 -10.79 -5.38 13.63
C GLY A 157 -9.29 -5.32 13.31
N TRP A 158 -8.67 -6.48 13.36
CA TRP A 158 -7.26 -6.68 13.11
C TRP A 158 -7.02 -7.76 12.05
N VAL A 159 -5.87 -7.69 11.38
CA VAL A 159 -5.44 -8.68 10.40
C VAL A 159 -4.03 -9.20 10.72
N CYS A 160 -3.83 -10.46 10.44
CA CYS A 160 -2.54 -11.12 10.53
C CYS A 160 -1.59 -10.63 9.42
N THR A 161 -0.28 -10.83 9.60
CA THR A 161 0.71 -10.64 8.51
C THR A 161 0.39 -11.46 7.27
N CYS A 162 -0.28 -12.60 7.38
CA CYS A 162 -0.70 -13.42 6.24
C CYS A 162 -1.95 -12.89 5.53
N GLY A 163 -2.60 -11.83 6.06
CA GLY A 163 -3.79 -11.20 5.50
C GLY A 163 -5.12 -11.75 6.04
N GLU A 164 -5.11 -12.78 6.89
CA GLU A 164 -6.31 -13.33 7.50
C GLU A 164 -6.86 -12.39 8.57
N THR A 165 -8.18 -12.22 8.64
CA THR A 165 -8.82 -11.49 9.73
C THR A 165 -8.65 -12.23 11.04
N LEU A 166 -8.18 -11.52 12.06
CA LEU A 166 -8.00 -12.10 13.39
C LEU A 166 -9.34 -12.15 14.14
N PRO A 167 -9.53 -13.15 15.05
CA PRO A 167 -10.66 -13.18 15.98
C PRO A 167 -10.75 -11.89 16.81
N ASP A 168 -11.92 -11.61 17.36
CA ASP A 168 -12.11 -10.48 18.25
C ASP A 168 -11.20 -10.62 19.49
N VAL A 169 -10.63 -9.52 19.93
CA VAL A 169 -9.75 -9.48 21.13
C VAL A 169 -10.47 -10.00 22.37
N HIS A 170 -11.80 -9.79 22.45
CA HIS A 170 -12.62 -10.25 23.56
C HIS A 170 -12.79 -11.77 23.60
N ASP A 171 -12.55 -12.46 22.49
CA ASP A 171 -12.61 -13.93 22.39
C ASP A 171 -11.22 -14.57 22.65
N ALA A 172 -10.18 -13.74 22.85
CA ALA A 172 -8.83 -14.22 23.06
C ALA A 172 -8.65 -14.82 24.47
N SER A 173 -7.95 -15.95 24.57
CA SER A 173 -7.52 -16.49 25.87
C SER A 173 -6.57 -15.49 26.55
N PRO A 174 -6.78 -15.21 27.86
CA PRO A 174 -5.90 -14.29 28.60
C PRO A 174 -4.42 -14.71 28.60
N HIS A 175 -4.12 -16.01 28.38
CA HIS A 175 -2.76 -16.55 28.41
C HIS A 175 -2.17 -16.80 27.01
N ASP A 176 -3.01 -17.01 25.98
CA ASP A 176 -2.55 -17.42 24.66
C ASP A 176 -2.56 -16.30 23.62
N GLY A 177 -3.18 -15.16 23.95
CA GLY A 177 -3.36 -14.05 23.02
C GLY A 177 -4.30 -14.40 21.86
N ILE A 178 -4.25 -13.61 20.81
CA ILE A 178 -5.02 -13.77 19.58
C ILE A 178 -4.24 -14.68 18.63
N LEU A 179 -4.79 -15.86 18.32
CA LEU A 179 -4.17 -16.83 17.41
C LEU A 179 -4.71 -16.66 15.99
N CYS A 180 -3.83 -16.47 15.01
CA CYS A 180 -4.21 -16.63 13.61
C CYS A 180 -4.42 -18.11 13.29
N THR A 181 -5.65 -18.48 12.96
CA THR A 181 -6.01 -19.86 12.65
C THR A 181 -5.40 -20.39 11.35
N HIS A 182 -4.96 -19.47 10.46
CA HIS A 182 -4.38 -19.83 9.17
C HIS A 182 -2.87 -20.13 9.26
N CYS A 183 -2.07 -19.19 9.79
CA CYS A 183 -0.60 -19.34 9.83
C CYS A 183 -0.03 -19.68 11.22
N GLY A 184 -0.82 -19.55 12.28
CA GLY A 184 -0.40 -19.83 13.65
C GLY A 184 0.36 -18.70 14.34
N ASP A 185 0.45 -17.52 13.74
CA ASP A 185 1.02 -16.34 14.40
C ASP A 185 0.15 -15.91 15.58
N ARG A 186 0.80 -15.39 16.62
CA ARG A 186 0.16 -14.94 17.86
C ARG A 186 0.34 -13.46 18.06
N TYR A 187 -0.72 -12.82 18.54
CA TYR A 187 -0.79 -11.38 18.74
C TYR A 187 -1.37 -11.04 20.11
N ALA A 188 -1.01 -9.83 20.60
CA ALA A 188 -1.68 -9.22 21.74
C ALA A 188 -2.08 -7.79 21.39
N GLU A 189 -3.24 -7.33 21.85
CA GLU A 189 -3.60 -5.92 21.78
C GLU A 189 -3.15 -5.22 23.06
N LEU A 190 -2.25 -4.24 22.92
CA LEU A 190 -1.72 -3.42 23.99
C LEU A 190 -1.96 -1.95 23.64
N ASP A 191 -2.64 -1.22 24.51
CA ASP A 191 -2.93 0.22 24.31
C ASP A 191 -3.58 0.55 22.95
N GLY A 192 -4.46 -0.32 22.46
CA GLY A 192 -5.16 -0.15 21.20
C GLY A 192 -4.32 -0.42 19.94
N MET A 193 -3.14 -1.01 20.11
CA MET A 193 -2.25 -1.45 19.05
C MET A 193 -2.08 -2.96 19.07
N LEU A 194 -1.95 -3.58 17.91
CA LEU A 194 -1.69 -5.01 17.82
C LEU A 194 -0.18 -5.28 17.74
N GLU A 195 0.32 -6.13 18.62
CA GLU A 195 1.72 -6.57 18.62
C GLU A 195 1.81 -8.07 18.38
N ARG A 196 2.71 -8.49 17.47
CA ARG A 196 3.04 -9.89 17.22
C ARG A 196 4.10 -10.35 18.20
N PHE A 197 3.89 -11.45 18.94
CA PHE A 197 4.86 -11.96 19.90
C PHE A 197 5.28 -13.41 19.69
N GLY A 198 4.70 -14.11 18.74
CA GLY A 198 5.07 -15.49 18.44
C GLY A 198 4.66 -15.93 17.03
N SER A 199 5.41 -16.86 16.48
CA SER A 199 5.04 -17.61 15.29
C SER A 199 5.00 -19.09 15.62
N ARG A 200 4.29 -19.89 14.84
CA ARG A 200 4.40 -21.33 14.91
C ARG A 200 5.86 -21.70 14.63
N THR A 201 6.57 -22.24 15.61
CA THR A 201 7.87 -22.88 15.37
C THR A 201 7.64 -23.95 14.31
N GLU A 202 8.32 -23.84 13.18
CA GLU A 202 8.40 -24.93 12.22
C GLU A 202 8.96 -26.15 12.98
N SER A 203 8.13 -27.17 13.10
CA SER A 203 8.48 -28.48 13.64
C SER A 203 8.71 -29.45 12.49
#